data_1431e710d921a4ce0e17a082421ef28a
#
_entry.id   1431e710d921a4ce0e17a082421ef28a
#
_cell.length_a   1.000
_cell.length_b   1.000
_cell.length_c   1.000
_cell.angle_alpha   90.00
_cell.angle_beta   90.00
_cell.angle_gamma   90.00
#
_symmetry.space_group_name_H-M   'P 1'
#
loop_
_entity.id
_entity.type
_entity.pdbx_description
1 polymer ?
#
loop_
_entity_poly.entity_id
_entity_poly.type
_entity_poly.pdbx_seq_one_letter_code
_entity_poly.pdbx_strand_id
1 'polypeptide(L)'
;MSWLDLVTAYLGAVASGDVRAVKQLVSEDVQYKDEVMELNGLDELLTIVGPDYRMQIQNWAYKNKLVFVEYTCWDYTGDYSKDVVGVYSINPMGKISQIRMYS
;
A
#
# COMPACT_ATOMS: atom_id res chain seq x y z
N MET A 1 -11.33 11.61 6.76
CA MET A 1 -10.05 11.16 6.19
C MET A 1 -10.13 11.20 4.68
N SER A 2 -9.20 11.87 4.04
CA SER A 2 -9.14 11.84 2.58
C SER A 2 -8.62 10.48 2.09
N TRP A 3 -8.81 10.19 0.82
CA TRP A 3 -8.37 8.91 0.25
C TRP A 3 -6.85 8.83 0.18
N LEU A 4 -6.19 9.98 -0.01
CA LEU A 4 -4.74 10.04 0.08
C LEU A 4 -4.27 9.73 1.51
N ASP A 5 -4.95 10.26 2.52
CA ASP A 5 -4.62 9.99 3.92
C ASP A 5 -4.77 8.50 4.23
N LEU A 6 -5.80 7.86 3.69
CA LEU A 6 -6.02 6.43 3.86
C LEU A 6 -4.84 5.62 3.30
N VAL A 7 -4.42 5.94 2.06
CA VAL A 7 -3.30 5.25 1.42
C VAL A 7 -1.99 5.55 2.13
N THR A 8 -1.77 6.80 2.55
CA THR A 8 -0.58 7.18 3.30
C THR A 8 -0.50 6.42 4.62
N ALA A 9 -1.62 6.29 5.33
CA ALA A 9 -1.68 5.51 6.57
C ALA A 9 -1.37 4.03 6.31
N TYR A 10 -1.90 3.48 5.22
CA TYR A 10 -1.61 2.10 4.82
C TYR A 10 -0.11 1.89 4.57
N LEU A 11 0.50 2.76 3.77
CA LEU A 11 1.93 2.66 3.47
C LEU A 11 2.79 2.74 4.73
N GLY A 12 2.45 3.66 5.63
CA GLY A 12 3.14 3.77 6.91
C GLY A 12 2.98 2.51 7.78
N ALA A 13 1.79 1.94 7.79
CA ALA A 13 1.52 0.71 8.54
C ALA A 13 2.31 -0.47 7.99
N VAL A 14 2.38 -0.61 6.66
CA VAL A 14 3.16 -1.67 6.01
C VAL A 14 4.64 -1.51 6.34
N ALA A 15 5.17 -0.30 6.23
CA ALA A 15 6.59 -0.03 6.47
C ALA A 15 7.00 -0.26 7.92
N SER A 16 6.09 -0.03 8.87
CA SER A 16 6.37 -0.23 10.29
C SER A 16 5.99 -1.62 10.81
N GLY A 17 5.39 -2.46 9.97
CA GLY A 17 4.93 -3.77 10.40
C GLY A 17 3.69 -3.74 11.28
N ASP A 18 2.89 -2.69 11.21
CA ASP A 18 1.69 -2.51 12.04
C ASP A 18 0.51 -3.27 11.43
N VAL A 19 0.42 -4.56 11.74
CA VAL A 19 -0.61 -5.46 11.23
C VAL A 19 -2.02 -4.99 11.62
N ARG A 20 -2.17 -4.50 12.85
CA ARG A 20 -3.47 -4.03 13.34
C ARG A 20 -4.00 -2.87 12.50
N ALA A 21 -3.13 -1.91 12.18
CA ALA A 21 -3.50 -0.77 11.36
C ALA A 21 -3.88 -1.22 9.95
N VAL A 22 -3.12 -2.13 9.34
CA VAL A 22 -3.43 -2.67 8.02
C VAL A 22 -4.82 -3.31 8.01
N LYS A 23 -5.15 -4.10 9.03
CA LYS A 23 -6.47 -4.74 9.15
C LYS A 23 -7.62 -3.73 9.21
N GLN A 24 -7.38 -2.54 9.73
CA GLN A 24 -8.40 -1.50 9.82
C GLN A 24 -8.58 -0.72 8.52
N LEU A 25 -7.53 -0.65 7.70
CA LEU A 25 -7.51 0.20 6.50
C LEU A 25 -7.88 -0.56 5.22
N VAL A 26 -7.81 -1.87 5.24
CA VAL A 26 -7.90 -2.73 4.06
C VAL A 26 -9.09 -3.67 4.21
N SER A 27 -9.80 -3.94 3.12
CA SER A 27 -10.91 -4.89 3.16
C SER A 27 -10.42 -6.34 3.26
N GLU A 28 -11.26 -7.21 3.82
CA GLU A 28 -10.90 -8.63 3.99
C GLU A 28 -10.69 -9.33 2.65
N ASP A 29 -11.37 -8.89 1.60
CA ASP A 29 -11.28 -9.47 0.27
C ASP A 29 -10.31 -8.72 -0.64
N VAL A 30 -9.39 -7.97 -0.07
CA VAL A 30 -8.41 -7.18 -0.81
C VAL A 30 -7.64 -8.04 -1.81
N GLN A 31 -7.32 -7.46 -2.95
CA GLN A 31 -6.48 -8.11 -3.96
C GLN A 31 -5.24 -7.25 -4.19
N TYR A 32 -4.10 -7.89 -4.15
CA TYR A 32 -2.80 -7.25 -4.36
C TYR A 32 -2.10 -7.92 -5.54
N LYS A 33 -1.49 -7.10 -6.39
CA LYS A 33 -0.74 -7.59 -7.52
C LYS A 33 0.48 -6.69 -7.77
N ASP A 34 1.63 -7.31 -7.94
CA ASP A 34 2.82 -6.65 -8.46
C ASP A 34 3.41 -7.48 -9.60
N GLU A 35 4.64 -7.18 -10.02
CA GLU A 35 5.28 -7.87 -11.14
C GLU A 35 5.66 -9.32 -10.82
N VAL A 36 5.71 -9.66 -9.55
CA VAL A 36 6.24 -10.94 -9.06
C VAL A 36 5.14 -11.81 -8.47
N MET A 37 4.15 -11.23 -7.80
CA MET A 37 3.18 -12.00 -7.02
C MET A 37 1.77 -11.44 -7.11
N GLU A 38 0.81 -12.30 -6.80
CA GLU A 38 -0.58 -11.93 -6.55
C GLU A 38 -0.97 -12.45 -5.18
N LEU A 39 -1.63 -11.61 -4.40
CA LEU A 39 -2.12 -11.97 -3.07
C LEU A 39 -3.62 -11.75 -3.04
N ASN A 40 -4.37 -12.75 -2.59
CA ASN A 40 -5.82 -12.71 -2.52
C ASN A 40 -6.25 -12.78 -1.07
N GLY A 41 -6.90 -11.71 -0.62
CA GLY A 41 -7.41 -11.62 0.73
C GLY A 41 -6.42 -11.02 1.72
N LEU A 42 -6.96 -10.59 2.85
CA LEU A 42 -6.21 -9.89 3.87
C LEU A 42 -5.10 -10.77 4.47
N ASP A 43 -5.40 -12.05 4.72
CA ASP A 43 -4.41 -12.95 5.33
C ASP A 43 -3.16 -13.08 4.46
N GLU A 44 -3.34 -13.19 3.14
CA GLU A 44 -2.22 -13.25 2.22
C GLU A 44 -1.48 -11.91 2.16
N LEU A 45 -2.22 -10.79 2.14
CA LEU A 45 -1.59 -9.47 2.14
C LEU A 45 -0.71 -9.27 3.36
N LEU A 46 -1.12 -9.76 4.52
CA LEU A 46 -0.36 -9.58 5.76
C LEU A 46 1.02 -10.23 5.71
N THR A 47 1.25 -11.16 4.79
CA THR A 47 2.57 -11.79 4.64
C THR A 47 3.65 -10.82 4.15
N ILE A 48 3.24 -9.72 3.50
CA ILE A 48 4.19 -8.70 3.03
C ILE A 48 4.27 -7.49 3.96
N VAL A 49 3.47 -7.44 5.01
CA VAL A 49 3.56 -6.41 6.04
C VAL A 49 4.80 -6.76 6.85
N GLY A 50 5.82 -6.04 6.60
CA GLY A 50 7.08 -6.48 7.12
C GLY A 50 7.86 -5.40 7.79
N PRO A 51 9.11 -5.73 8.16
CA PRO A 51 9.89 -4.85 9.01
C PRO A 51 10.45 -3.67 8.23
N ASP A 52 10.53 -2.60 8.90
CA ASP A 52 11.44 -1.46 8.78
C ASP A 52 12.01 -1.16 7.40
N TYR A 53 11.16 -0.73 6.49
CA TYR A 53 11.68 0.00 5.36
C TYR A 53 11.04 1.38 5.30
N ARG A 54 11.70 2.31 4.66
CA ARG A 54 11.22 3.69 4.58
C ARG A 54 10.61 3.96 3.23
N MET A 55 9.59 4.81 3.24
CA MET A 55 8.92 5.25 2.01
C MET A 55 8.79 6.76 2.02
N GLN A 56 8.94 7.36 0.85
CA GLN A 56 8.71 8.78 0.68
C GLN A 56 7.83 8.99 -0.54
N ILE A 57 6.66 9.59 -0.33
CA ILE A 57 5.74 9.92 -1.41
C ILE A 57 6.31 11.09 -2.20
N GLN A 58 6.42 10.91 -3.52
CA GLN A 58 6.92 11.92 -4.43
C GLN A 58 5.78 12.66 -5.12
N ASN A 59 4.81 11.93 -5.63
CA ASN A 59 3.66 12.46 -6.33
C ASN A 59 2.43 11.63 -6.06
N TRP A 60 1.27 12.23 -6.21
CA TRP A 60 0.02 11.53 -6.08
C TRP A 60 -1.06 12.17 -6.95
N ALA A 61 -2.05 11.38 -7.31
CA ALA A 61 -3.25 11.85 -8.00
C ALA A 61 -4.39 10.93 -7.63
N TYR A 62 -5.60 11.40 -7.77
CA TYR A 62 -6.75 10.53 -7.61
C TYR A 62 -7.85 10.90 -8.58
N LYS A 63 -8.63 9.92 -8.95
CA LYS A 63 -9.80 10.08 -9.80
C LYS A 63 -10.86 9.08 -9.36
N ASN A 64 -12.06 9.56 -9.04
CA ASN A 64 -13.12 8.74 -8.48
C ASN A 64 -12.62 8.03 -7.22
N LYS A 65 -12.66 6.70 -7.20
CA LYS A 65 -12.21 5.89 -6.05
C LYS A 65 -10.85 5.25 -6.28
N LEU A 66 -10.05 5.84 -7.16
CA LEU A 66 -8.68 5.40 -7.42
C LEU A 66 -7.69 6.42 -6.90
N VAL A 67 -6.68 5.95 -6.21
CA VAL A 67 -5.55 6.78 -5.75
C VAL A 67 -4.29 6.24 -6.37
N PHE A 68 -3.52 7.13 -7.00
CA PHE A 68 -2.24 6.81 -7.62
C PHE A 68 -1.16 7.47 -6.78
N VAL A 69 -0.17 6.70 -6.36
CA VAL A 69 0.92 7.24 -5.54
C VAL A 69 2.24 6.79 -6.12
N GLU A 70 3.08 7.77 -6.44
CA GLU A 70 4.47 7.52 -6.79
C GLU A 70 5.32 7.72 -5.55
N TYR A 71 6.11 6.72 -5.18
CA TYR A 71 6.95 6.83 -3.99
C TYR A 71 8.27 6.11 -4.18
N THR A 72 9.25 6.53 -3.39
CA THR A 72 10.55 5.88 -3.29
C THR A 72 10.57 5.03 -2.03
N CYS A 73 11.01 3.80 -2.16
CA CYS A 73 11.11 2.84 -1.08
C CYS A 73 12.58 2.50 -0.85
N TRP A 74 13.05 2.57 0.40
CA TRP A 74 14.41 2.16 0.79
C TRP A 74 14.33 0.93 1.67
N ASP A 75 15.27 0.02 1.48
CA ASP A 75 15.40 -1.10 2.41
C ASP A 75 15.88 -0.62 3.78
N TYR A 76 15.95 -1.54 4.74
CA TYR A 76 16.32 -1.19 6.11
C TYR A 76 17.78 -0.73 6.24
N THR A 77 18.65 -1.06 5.28
CA THR A 77 20.05 -0.61 5.28
C THR A 77 20.21 0.79 4.72
N GLY A 78 19.25 1.23 3.91
CA GLY A 78 19.33 2.50 3.19
C GLY A 78 20.19 2.44 1.95
N ASP A 79 20.79 1.29 1.62
CA ASP A 79 21.70 1.15 0.49
C ASP A 79 20.99 0.91 -0.84
N TYR A 80 19.74 0.43 -0.78
CA TYR A 80 18.97 0.14 -1.96
C TYR A 80 17.68 0.94 -1.95
N SER A 81 17.36 1.57 -3.07
CA SER A 81 16.09 2.28 -3.23
C SER A 81 15.44 1.90 -4.55
N LYS A 82 14.13 2.04 -4.60
CA LYS A 82 13.32 1.72 -5.76
C LYS A 82 12.16 2.69 -5.87
N ASP A 83 11.92 3.20 -7.08
CA ASP A 83 10.75 4.03 -7.36
C ASP A 83 9.59 3.13 -7.77
N VAL A 84 8.43 3.36 -7.17
CA VAL A 84 7.26 2.51 -7.33
C VAL A 84 6.03 3.39 -7.53
N VAL A 85 5.12 2.93 -8.38
CA VAL A 85 3.79 3.51 -8.49
C VAL A 85 2.78 2.49 -7.99
N GLY A 86 2.01 2.89 -6.98
CA GLY A 86 0.91 2.08 -6.46
C GLY A 86 -0.43 2.65 -6.92
N VAL A 87 -1.34 1.77 -7.31
CA VAL A 87 -2.71 2.13 -7.67
C VAL A 87 -3.64 1.45 -6.67
N TYR A 88 -4.40 2.24 -5.94
CA TYR A 88 -5.24 1.78 -4.84
C TYR A 88 -6.70 2.06 -5.16
N SER A 89 -7.53 1.03 -5.12
CA SER A 89 -8.99 1.16 -5.28
C SER A 89 -9.63 1.17 -3.91
N ILE A 90 -10.52 2.13 -3.70
CA ILE A 90 -11.24 2.28 -2.43
C ILE A 90 -12.68 1.81 -2.62
N ASN A 91 -13.15 0.92 -1.76
CA ASN A 91 -14.51 0.40 -1.85
C ASN A 91 -15.52 1.36 -1.20
N PRO A 92 -16.84 1.10 -1.36
CA PRO A 92 -17.87 1.97 -0.76
C PRO A 92 -17.82 2.07 0.75
N MET A 93 -17.16 1.12 1.43
CA MET A 93 -17.00 1.13 2.88
C MET A 93 -15.82 2.00 3.32
N GLY A 94 -15.08 2.60 2.38
CA GLY A 94 -13.93 3.42 2.70
C GLY A 94 -12.67 2.63 3.01
N LYS A 95 -12.58 1.38 2.52
CA LYS A 95 -11.42 0.51 2.71
C LYS A 95 -10.68 0.32 1.40
N ILE A 96 -9.37 0.07 1.48
CA ILE A 96 -8.58 -0.30 0.31
C ILE A 96 -8.97 -1.72 -0.09
N SER A 97 -9.49 -1.89 -1.31
CA SER A 97 -9.97 -3.18 -1.79
C SER A 97 -9.12 -3.78 -2.91
N GLN A 98 -8.28 -2.98 -3.55
CA GLN A 98 -7.40 -3.47 -4.60
C GLN A 98 -6.13 -2.64 -4.62
N ILE A 99 -5.00 -3.32 -4.76
CA ILE A 99 -3.67 -2.70 -4.81
C ILE A 99 -2.92 -3.28 -6.00
N ARG A 100 -2.43 -2.41 -6.88
CA ARG A 100 -1.58 -2.80 -8.00
C ARG A 100 -0.30 -1.99 -7.94
N MET A 101 0.84 -2.68 -8.02
CA MET A 101 2.15 -2.05 -7.87
C MET A 101 2.94 -2.17 -9.17
N TYR A 102 3.54 -1.07 -9.57
CA TYR A 102 4.35 -0.97 -10.78
C TYR A 102 5.70 -0.35 -10.45
N SER A 103 6.74 -0.91 -11.00
CA SER A 103 8.08 -0.39 -10.75
C SER A 103 8.95 -0.38 -12.00
#